data_bafc6652333aee7a9c8425ca5b0a4b4c
#
_entry.id   bafc6652333aee7a9c8425ca5b0a4b4c
#
_cell.length_a   1.000
_cell.length_b   1.000
_cell.length_c   1.000
_cell.angle_alpha   90.00
_cell.angle_beta   90.00
_cell.angle_gamma   90.00
#
_symmetry.space_group_name_H-M   'P 1'
#
loop_
_entity.id
_entity.type
_entity.pdbx_description
1 polymer ?
#
loop_
_entity_poly.entity_id
_entity_poly.type
_entity_poly.pdbx_seq_one_letter_code
_entity_poly.pdbx_strand_id
1 'polypeptide(L)'
;MADARALTARFSRGRPRWVGRLAGGGFTLSLVFAGLWAGPRPPAPPSAAAPAVTNTHFQQVAPGLFQLGEVRLNSTNKSVSFPAVVNQLQEPVEYLVVATDGKLHESVLKTSAEPYHIHLGMLLLNAKGARVPNDVIWNYDRPITGDPVVITVQWRENGQSREARAEDLVYDIAARKAMTRGEWIYSGSRLFDGVFLAQRDRSIISIIADIDALVNNPRPRRDQDDNWLVNTNVCPALATPVEVTIQLVTRPKEVAPRPRP
;
A
#
# COMPACT_ATOMS: atom_id res chain seq x y z
N MET A 1 -9.03 16.37 -48.86
CA MET A 1 -9.45 15.06 -49.36
C MET A 1 -8.30 14.10 -49.23
N ALA A 2 -8.27 13.29 -48.21
CA ALA A 2 -7.54 12.02 -48.12
C ALA A 2 -8.01 11.31 -46.84
N ASP A 3 -8.54 10.15 -47.06
CA ASP A 3 -9.22 9.24 -46.13
C ASP A 3 -8.27 8.68 -45.10
N ALA A 4 -8.69 8.63 -43.81
CA ALA A 4 -8.07 7.85 -42.76
C ALA A 4 -9.12 6.87 -42.19
N ARG A 5 -9.20 5.69 -42.81
CA ARG A 5 -9.98 4.54 -42.29
C ARG A 5 -9.08 3.53 -41.58
N ALA A 6 -9.47 3.23 -40.39
CA ALA A 6 -9.50 1.94 -39.70
C ALA A 6 -8.20 1.14 -39.47
N LEU A 7 -7.90 0.91 -38.20
CA LEU A 7 -7.40 -0.40 -37.73
C LEU A 7 -7.95 -0.66 -36.32
N THR A 8 -9.11 -1.31 -36.28
CA THR A 8 -9.64 -1.97 -35.07
C THR A 8 -9.11 -3.40 -35.06
N ALA A 9 -8.12 -3.70 -34.22
CA ALA A 9 -7.72 -5.07 -33.94
C ALA A 9 -8.47 -5.56 -32.71
N ARG A 10 -9.45 -6.44 -32.92
CA ARG A 10 -10.13 -7.22 -31.87
C ARG A 10 -9.19 -8.36 -31.46
N PHE A 11 -8.77 -8.37 -30.20
CA PHE A 11 -8.23 -9.55 -29.56
C PHE A 11 -9.34 -10.21 -28.72
N SER A 12 -9.97 -11.25 -29.27
CA SER A 12 -10.82 -12.16 -28.52
C SER A 12 -9.96 -13.28 -27.93
N ARG A 13 -9.78 -13.32 -26.62
CA ARG A 13 -9.22 -14.49 -25.93
C ARG A 13 -10.34 -15.45 -25.57
N GLY A 14 -10.43 -16.54 -26.35
CA GLY A 14 -11.30 -17.68 -26.08
C GLY A 14 -10.80 -18.48 -24.87
N ARG A 15 -11.71 -18.76 -23.95
CA ARG A 15 -11.50 -19.74 -22.87
C ARG A 15 -11.62 -21.16 -23.43
N PRO A 16 -10.74 -22.11 -23.12
CA PRO A 16 -10.94 -23.51 -23.46
C PRO A 16 -11.99 -24.15 -22.55
N ARG A 17 -13.09 -24.63 -23.17
CA ARG A 17 -14.09 -25.51 -22.52
C ARG A 17 -13.54 -26.92 -22.54
N TRP A 18 -13.29 -27.50 -21.36
CA TRP A 18 -13.06 -28.94 -21.23
C TRP A 18 -14.41 -29.66 -21.18
N VAL A 19 -14.71 -30.43 -22.23
CA VAL A 19 -15.82 -31.34 -22.26
C VAL A 19 -15.25 -32.75 -21.99
N GLY A 20 -15.47 -33.26 -20.79
CA GLY A 20 -15.13 -34.61 -20.42
C GLY A 20 -16.16 -35.59 -20.97
N ARG A 21 -15.73 -36.52 -21.85
CA ARG A 21 -16.49 -37.69 -22.26
C ARG A 21 -16.36 -38.77 -21.20
N LEU A 22 -17.48 -39.20 -20.64
CA LEU A 22 -17.59 -40.42 -19.86
C LEU A 22 -17.61 -41.63 -20.82
N ALA A 23 -16.60 -42.48 -20.76
CA ALA A 23 -16.61 -43.81 -21.33
C ALA A 23 -16.57 -44.83 -20.18
N GLY A 24 -17.61 -45.65 -20.08
CA GLY A 24 -17.70 -46.72 -19.09
C GLY A 24 -16.73 -47.86 -19.41
N GLY A 25 -16.07 -48.37 -18.41
CA GLY A 25 -15.26 -49.58 -18.45
C GLY A 25 -15.16 -50.14 -17.04
N GLY A 26 -15.81 -51.29 -16.83
CA GLY A 26 -15.77 -52.02 -15.57
C GLY A 26 -14.36 -52.50 -15.27
N PHE A 27 -13.90 -52.29 -14.05
CA PHE A 27 -12.66 -52.86 -13.52
C PHE A 27 -12.91 -53.60 -12.22
N THR A 28 -12.52 -54.85 -12.24
CA THR A 28 -12.46 -55.80 -11.13
C THR A 28 -11.58 -55.28 -9.99
N LEU A 29 -12.14 -55.40 -8.78
CA LEU A 29 -11.49 -55.00 -7.53
C LEU A 29 -10.39 -56.02 -7.16
N SER A 30 -9.12 -55.66 -7.38
CA SER A 30 -7.98 -56.39 -6.82
C SER A 30 -7.44 -55.58 -5.61
N LEU A 31 -7.69 -56.10 -4.41
CA LEU A 31 -7.13 -55.58 -3.17
C LEU A 31 -5.62 -55.90 -3.12
N VAL A 32 -4.77 -54.92 -3.43
CA VAL A 32 -3.34 -54.98 -3.13
C VAL A 32 -3.09 -54.23 -1.82
N PHE A 33 -2.75 -54.98 -0.78
CA PHE A 33 -2.21 -54.42 0.46
C PHE A 33 -0.85 -53.82 0.17
N ALA A 34 -0.77 -52.48 -0.04
CA ALA A 34 0.48 -51.72 -0.04
C ALA A 34 0.82 -51.36 1.39
N GLY A 35 1.83 -52.02 1.96
CA GLY A 35 2.40 -51.69 3.24
C GLY A 35 2.92 -50.23 3.24
N LEU A 36 2.43 -49.44 4.18
CA LEU A 36 2.90 -48.09 4.45
C LEU A 36 4.35 -48.12 4.95
N TRP A 37 5.29 -47.93 4.04
CA TRP A 37 6.67 -47.61 4.41
C TRP A 37 6.73 -46.10 4.72
N ALA A 38 6.61 -45.77 6.00
CA ALA A 38 6.87 -44.41 6.49
C ALA A 38 8.38 -44.20 6.53
N GLY A 39 8.97 -43.78 5.40
CA GLY A 39 10.33 -43.24 5.38
C GLY A 39 10.44 -41.98 6.22
N PRO A 40 11.62 -41.68 6.77
CA PRO A 40 11.82 -40.47 7.57
C PRO A 40 11.45 -39.24 6.74
N ARG A 41 10.58 -38.40 7.30
CA ARG A 41 10.13 -37.14 6.71
C ARG A 41 11.38 -36.25 6.53
N PRO A 42 11.63 -35.68 5.34
CA PRO A 42 12.71 -34.72 5.19
C PRO A 42 12.53 -33.57 6.17
N PRO A 43 13.62 -33.04 6.75
CA PRO A 43 13.51 -31.88 7.63
C PRO A 43 12.82 -30.74 6.89
N ALA A 44 11.90 -30.05 7.59
CA ALA A 44 11.24 -28.87 7.07
C ALA A 44 12.32 -27.84 6.68
N PRO A 45 12.15 -27.13 5.54
CA PRO A 45 13.08 -26.06 5.20
C PRO A 45 13.12 -25.04 6.34
N PRO A 46 14.30 -24.47 6.64
CA PRO A 46 14.41 -23.47 7.68
C PRO A 46 13.41 -22.36 7.39
N SER A 47 12.54 -22.09 8.36
CA SER A 47 11.65 -20.92 8.34
C SER A 47 12.54 -19.71 8.05
N ALA A 48 12.25 -18.96 6.97
CA ALA A 48 12.90 -17.70 6.71
C ALA A 48 12.75 -16.84 7.96
N ALA A 49 13.84 -16.58 8.64
CA ALA A 49 13.85 -15.74 9.82
C ALA A 49 13.25 -14.40 9.42
N ALA A 50 12.23 -13.94 10.14
CA ALA A 50 11.73 -12.60 10.01
C ALA A 50 12.93 -11.63 10.08
N PRO A 51 13.02 -10.62 9.20
CA PRO A 51 14.13 -9.69 9.22
C PRO A 51 14.27 -9.12 10.63
N ALA A 52 15.46 -9.26 11.20
CA ALA A 52 15.75 -8.79 12.55
C ALA A 52 15.42 -7.29 12.59
N VAL A 53 14.49 -6.90 13.46
CA VAL A 53 14.25 -5.49 13.77
C VAL A 53 15.57 -4.97 14.33
N THR A 54 16.29 -4.19 13.53
CA THR A 54 17.53 -3.54 13.96
C THR A 54 17.21 -2.72 15.19
N ASN A 55 18.07 -2.78 16.18
CA ASN A 55 17.93 -2.16 17.50
C ASN A 55 17.72 -0.63 17.32
N THR A 56 16.48 -0.20 17.16
CA THR A 56 16.16 1.17 16.77
C THR A 56 15.89 1.97 18.02
N HIS A 57 16.80 2.85 18.38
CA HIS A 57 16.63 3.73 19.51
C HIS A 57 15.52 4.75 19.22
N PHE A 58 14.44 4.70 20.01
CA PHE A 58 13.48 5.77 20.09
C PHE A 58 14.05 6.87 20.99
N GLN A 59 14.25 8.07 20.44
CA GLN A 59 14.83 9.17 21.18
C GLN A 59 14.06 10.48 20.94
N GLN A 60 13.94 11.30 21.97
CA GLN A 60 13.46 12.66 21.83
C GLN A 60 14.61 13.54 21.36
N VAL A 61 14.45 14.20 20.20
CA VAL A 61 15.45 15.07 19.59
C VAL A 61 15.21 16.56 19.90
N ALA A 62 13.95 16.91 20.20
CA ALA A 62 13.52 18.23 20.68
C ALA A 62 12.15 18.11 21.37
N PRO A 63 11.66 19.14 22.10
CA PRO A 63 10.31 19.12 22.65
C PRO A 63 9.26 18.81 21.61
N GLY A 64 8.52 17.70 21.80
CA GLY A 64 7.50 17.22 20.86
C GLY A 64 8.02 16.56 19.57
N LEU A 65 9.34 16.48 19.37
CA LEU A 65 9.97 15.82 18.22
C LEU A 65 10.74 14.58 18.67
N PHE A 66 10.47 13.47 18.00
CA PHE A 66 11.09 12.19 18.29
C PHE A 66 11.65 11.55 17.01
N GLN A 67 12.67 10.72 17.15
CA GLN A 67 13.32 9.97 16.06
C GLN A 67 13.21 8.47 16.34
N LEU A 68 12.82 7.70 15.32
CA LEU A 68 12.75 6.24 15.33
C LEU A 68 13.32 5.72 14.01
N GLY A 69 14.58 5.30 14.00
CA GLY A 69 15.30 5.04 12.75
C GLY A 69 15.32 6.28 11.86
N GLU A 70 14.86 6.16 10.63
CA GLU A 70 14.75 7.29 9.69
C GLU A 70 13.43 8.06 9.82
N VAL A 71 12.52 7.58 10.68
CA VAL A 71 11.19 8.19 10.86
C VAL A 71 11.26 9.26 11.95
N ARG A 72 10.79 10.46 11.64
CA ARG A 72 10.58 11.56 12.58
C ARG A 72 9.11 11.66 12.94
N LEU A 73 8.83 11.78 14.22
CA LEU A 73 7.50 11.96 14.78
C LEU A 73 7.39 13.35 15.38
N ASN A 74 6.36 14.08 15.00
CA ASN A 74 6.00 15.37 15.59
C ASN A 74 4.66 15.26 16.32
N SER A 75 4.71 15.27 17.66
CA SER A 75 3.51 15.14 18.50
C SER A 75 2.64 16.39 18.52
N THR A 76 3.20 17.56 18.17
CA THR A 76 2.48 18.84 18.16
C THR A 76 1.51 18.92 16.98
N ASN A 77 2.00 18.65 15.77
CA ASN A 77 1.16 18.66 14.56
C ASN A 77 0.60 17.28 14.17
N LYS A 78 0.85 16.26 15.01
CA LYS A 78 0.35 14.90 14.80
C LYS A 78 0.79 14.29 13.48
N SER A 79 2.09 14.36 13.16
CA SER A 79 2.63 13.82 11.92
C SER A 79 3.82 12.91 12.12
N VAL A 80 4.02 12.01 11.17
CA VAL A 80 5.27 11.27 10.94
C VAL A 80 5.84 11.68 9.59
N SER A 81 7.17 11.87 9.53
CA SER A 81 7.87 12.15 8.28
C SER A 81 9.09 11.25 8.11
N PHE A 82 9.44 10.94 6.85
CA PHE A 82 10.56 10.07 6.51
C PHE A 82 11.10 10.40 5.12
N PRO A 83 12.41 10.13 4.87
CA PRO A 83 13.01 10.33 3.56
C PRO A 83 12.49 9.32 2.55
N ALA A 84 12.40 9.73 1.29
CA ALA A 84 12.10 8.87 0.17
C ALA A 84 12.83 9.39 -1.09
N VAL A 85 12.72 8.63 -2.18
CA VAL A 85 13.31 8.98 -3.48
C VAL A 85 12.31 8.67 -4.58
N VAL A 86 12.23 9.53 -5.61
CA VAL A 86 11.42 9.25 -6.81
C VAL A 86 11.97 8.01 -7.51
N ASN A 87 11.12 6.99 -7.64
CA ASN A 87 11.53 5.66 -8.05
C ASN A 87 11.27 5.38 -9.53
N GLN A 88 10.12 5.82 -10.08
CA GLN A 88 9.79 5.65 -11.49
C GLN A 88 8.79 6.73 -11.95
N LEU A 89 8.68 6.97 -13.30
CA LEU A 89 7.83 8.02 -13.88
C LEU A 89 6.99 7.55 -15.06
N GLN A 90 7.11 6.31 -15.52
CA GLN A 90 6.58 5.88 -16.81
C GLN A 90 5.50 4.79 -16.73
N GLU A 91 5.70 3.80 -15.86
CA GLU A 91 4.80 2.67 -15.78
C GLU A 91 3.56 2.97 -14.89
N PRO A 92 2.48 2.19 -15.02
CA PRO A 92 1.37 2.24 -14.07
C PRO A 92 1.83 2.06 -12.63
N VAL A 93 1.13 2.71 -11.70
CA VAL A 93 1.50 2.69 -10.28
C VAL A 93 0.35 2.21 -9.41
N GLU A 94 0.66 1.25 -8.56
CA GLU A 94 -0.26 0.72 -7.54
C GLU A 94 0.04 1.31 -6.16
N TYR A 95 1.27 1.82 -5.96
CA TYR A 95 1.73 2.38 -4.69
C TYR A 95 2.29 3.78 -4.86
N LEU A 96 1.97 4.65 -3.90
CA LEU A 96 2.66 5.92 -3.77
C LEU A 96 4.05 5.73 -3.16
N VAL A 97 4.16 4.90 -2.10
CA VAL A 97 5.41 4.63 -1.37
C VAL A 97 5.52 3.17 -0.99
N VAL A 98 6.66 2.56 -1.29
CA VAL A 98 7.09 1.25 -0.77
C VAL A 98 8.49 1.33 -0.18
N ALA A 99 8.90 0.33 0.60
CA ALA A 99 10.30 0.24 1.02
C ALA A 99 11.22 -0.19 -0.14
N THR A 100 12.52 0.05 -0.02
CA THR A 100 13.54 -0.13 -1.09
C THR A 100 13.67 -1.54 -1.63
N ASP A 101 13.18 -2.54 -0.90
CA ASP A 101 13.13 -3.96 -1.27
C ASP A 101 11.70 -4.45 -1.55
N GLY A 102 10.75 -3.52 -1.73
CA GLY A 102 9.35 -3.78 -2.04
C GLY A 102 9.04 -3.81 -3.54
N LYS A 103 7.79 -3.50 -3.88
CA LYS A 103 7.22 -3.53 -5.24
C LYS A 103 7.61 -2.29 -6.06
N LEU A 104 8.91 -2.16 -6.37
CA LEU A 104 9.47 -0.95 -7.00
C LEU A 104 8.92 -0.67 -8.40
N HIS A 105 8.59 -1.72 -9.17
CA HIS A 105 8.13 -1.59 -10.56
C HIS A 105 6.77 -0.87 -10.69
N GLU A 106 5.99 -0.82 -9.62
CA GLU A 106 4.65 -0.23 -9.58
C GLU A 106 4.52 0.89 -8.52
N SER A 107 5.64 1.55 -8.16
CA SER A 107 5.68 2.54 -7.07
C SER A 107 6.27 3.86 -7.49
N VAL A 108 5.59 4.97 -7.14
CA VAL A 108 6.07 6.35 -7.41
C VAL A 108 7.35 6.64 -6.64
N LEU A 109 7.36 6.36 -5.35
CA LEU A 109 8.43 6.65 -4.41
C LEU A 109 8.91 5.37 -3.72
N LYS A 110 10.18 5.34 -3.36
CA LYS A 110 10.77 4.31 -2.50
C LYS A 110 11.46 4.94 -1.29
N THR A 111 11.48 4.22 -0.16
CA THR A 111 12.11 4.68 1.09
C THR A 111 12.93 3.56 1.76
N SER A 112 14.00 3.94 2.44
CA SER A 112 14.73 3.07 3.37
C SER A 112 14.11 3.01 4.77
N ALA A 113 13.13 3.89 5.05
CA ALA A 113 12.41 3.84 6.32
C ALA A 113 11.59 2.56 6.44
N GLU A 114 11.73 1.89 7.59
CA GLU A 114 11.04 0.63 7.88
C GLU A 114 9.53 0.86 8.06
N PRO A 115 8.65 0.11 7.38
CA PRO A 115 7.20 0.20 7.56
C PRO A 115 6.78 0.08 9.03
N TYR A 116 7.45 -0.77 9.80
CA TYR A 116 7.20 -0.94 11.23
C TYR A 116 7.47 0.35 12.03
N HIS A 117 8.52 1.12 11.69
CA HIS A 117 8.82 2.39 12.37
C HIS A 117 7.78 3.46 12.06
N ILE A 118 7.30 3.53 10.81
CA ILE A 118 6.20 4.41 10.42
C ILE A 118 4.94 4.06 11.21
N HIS A 119 4.61 2.77 11.28
CA HIS A 119 3.46 2.27 12.05
C HIS A 119 3.56 2.63 13.53
N LEU A 120 4.71 2.38 14.18
CA LEU A 120 4.94 2.76 15.57
C LEU A 120 4.78 4.27 15.78
N GLY A 121 5.32 5.09 14.88
CA GLY A 121 5.15 6.53 14.92
C GLY A 121 3.67 6.93 14.91
N MET A 122 2.87 6.34 14.02
CA MET A 122 1.42 6.58 13.96
C MET A 122 0.70 6.15 15.24
N LEU A 123 1.04 4.98 15.80
CA LEU A 123 0.46 4.51 17.06
C LEU A 123 0.80 5.43 18.25
N LEU A 124 2.03 5.94 18.32
CA LEU A 124 2.45 6.91 19.35
C LEU A 124 1.70 8.25 19.22
N LEU A 125 1.25 8.61 18.02
CA LEU A 125 0.34 9.74 17.79
C LEU A 125 -1.12 9.44 18.14
N ASN A 126 -1.39 8.21 18.60
CA ASN A 126 -2.73 7.68 18.92
C ASN A 126 -3.63 7.46 17.69
N ALA A 127 -3.03 7.23 16.52
CA ALA A 127 -3.75 6.85 15.31
C ALA A 127 -4.45 5.49 15.52
N LYS A 128 -5.65 5.38 14.97
CA LYS A 128 -6.45 4.15 14.98
C LYS A 128 -6.49 3.58 13.56
N GLY A 129 -6.04 2.36 13.43
CA GLY A 129 -6.16 1.58 12.21
C GLY A 129 -7.60 1.09 11.95
N ALA A 130 -7.72 0.15 11.03
CA ALA A 130 -9.00 -0.46 10.67
C ALA A 130 -9.67 -1.11 11.91
N ARG A 131 -10.97 -0.81 12.09
CA ARG A 131 -11.77 -1.29 13.22
C ARG A 131 -12.57 -2.57 12.92
N VAL A 132 -12.60 -2.97 11.67
CA VAL A 132 -13.31 -4.16 11.16
C VAL A 132 -12.32 -5.11 10.51
N PRO A 133 -12.62 -6.44 10.49
CA PRO A 133 -11.77 -7.40 9.80
C PRO A 133 -11.46 -6.97 8.37
N ASN A 134 -10.26 -7.25 7.93
CA ASN A 134 -9.66 -6.74 6.70
C ASN A 134 -10.27 -7.26 5.38
N ASP A 135 -11.21 -8.23 5.44
CA ASP A 135 -12.05 -8.66 4.33
C ASP A 135 -12.89 -7.51 3.71
N VAL A 136 -13.09 -6.44 4.50
CA VAL A 136 -13.86 -5.26 4.07
C VAL A 136 -13.12 -4.40 3.05
N ILE A 137 -11.77 -4.40 3.03
CA ILE A 137 -11.00 -3.60 2.05
C ILE A 137 -11.23 -4.10 0.61
N TRP A 138 -11.39 -5.40 0.42
CA TRP A 138 -11.71 -6.01 -0.86
C TRP A 138 -13.16 -5.77 -1.31
N ASN A 139 -14.03 -5.29 -0.42
CA ASN A 139 -15.35 -4.86 -0.82
C ASN A 139 -15.31 -3.38 -1.22
N TYR A 140 -15.12 -3.12 -2.49
CA TYR A 140 -14.95 -1.77 -3.06
C TYR A 140 -16.18 -0.88 -2.87
N ASP A 141 -17.34 -1.45 -2.57
CA ASP A 141 -18.59 -0.72 -2.26
C ASP A 141 -18.60 -0.19 -0.81
N ARG A 142 -17.68 -0.64 0.03
CA ARG A 142 -17.61 -0.20 1.43
C ARG A 142 -16.44 0.76 1.65
N PRO A 143 -16.62 1.76 2.55
CA PRO A 143 -15.54 2.66 2.93
C PRO A 143 -14.41 1.88 3.63
N ILE A 144 -13.17 2.24 3.34
CA ILE A 144 -12.01 1.79 4.10
C ILE A 144 -12.09 2.40 5.50
N THR A 145 -11.87 1.60 6.54
CA THR A 145 -11.91 2.05 7.93
C THR A 145 -10.49 2.35 8.47
N GLY A 146 -10.41 3.31 9.36
CA GLY A 146 -9.18 3.82 9.96
C GLY A 146 -9.24 5.33 10.16
N ASP A 147 -8.15 5.90 10.67
CA ASP A 147 -8.08 7.35 10.85
C ASP A 147 -7.71 8.05 9.54
N PRO A 148 -8.36 9.19 9.24
CA PRO A 148 -8.03 9.97 8.06
C PRO A 148 -6.68 10.68 8.23
N VAL A 149 -5.91 10.70 7.14
CA VAL A 149 -4.61 11.34 7.06
C VAL A 149 -4.49 12.19 5.80
N VAL A 150 -3.63 13.20 5.90
CA VAL A 150 -3.17 14.02 4.78
C VAL A 150 -1.72 13.66 4.51
N ILE A 151 -1.36 13.51 3.24
CA ILE A 151 0.01 13.17 2.84
C ILE A 151 0.56 14.30 2.00
N THR A 152 1.73 14.80 2.38
CA THR A 152 2.49 15.80 1.63
C THR A 152 3.87 15.25 1.27
N VAL A 153 4.40 15.70 0.15
CA VAL A 153 5.73 15.37 -0.34
C VAL A 153 6.48 16.66 -0.58
N GLN A 154 7.65 16.80 0.04
CA GLN A 154 8.50 17.99 -0.07
C GLN A 154 9.83 17.63 -0.74
N TRP A 155 10.35 18.52 -1.57
CA TRP A 155 11.67 18.37 -2.21
C TRP A 155 12.34 19.72 -2.43
N ARG A 156 13.59 19.70 -2.86
CA ARG A 156 14.31 20.88 -3.31
C ARG A 156 14.46 20.86 -4.82
N GLU A 157 14.11 21.98 -5.45
CA GLU A 157 14.28 22.18 -6.88
C GLU A 157 14.93 23.55 -7.11
N ASN A 158 16.08 23.57 -7.77
CA ASN A 158 16.85 24.82 -8.01
C ASN A 158 17.10 25.65 -6.75
N GLY A 159 17.38 24.96 -5.62
CA GLY A 159 17.61 25.60 -4.32
C GLY A 159 16.34 26.05 -3.57
N GLN A 160 15.18 26.00 -4.19
CA GLN A 160 13.89 26.33 -3.59
C GLN A 160 13.20 25.09 -3.02
N SER A 161 12.51 25.26 -1.89
CA SER A 161 11.62 24.23 -1.35
C SER A 161 10.34 24.18 -2.17
N ARG A 162 9.95 22.97 -2.58
CA ARG A 162 8.69 22.65 -3.23
C ARG A 162 7.90 21.71 -2.36
N GLU A 163 6.59 21.78 -2.44
CA GLU A 163 5.67 20.89 -1.76
C GLU A 163 4.48 20.56 -2.67
N ALA A 164 4.02 19.33 -2.61
CA ALA A 164 2.79 18.89 -3.24
C ALA A 164 2.01 17.96 -2.32
N ARG A 165 0.70 17.86 -2.53
CA ARG A 165 -0.11 16.79 -1.96
C ARG A 165 0.22 15.49 -2.69
N ALA A 166 0.14 14.38 -1.99
CA ALA A 166 0.35 13.05 -2.58
C ALA A 166 -0.50 12.82 -3.83
N GLU A 167 -1.74 13.30 -3.81
CA GLU A 167 -2.70 13.17 -4.91
C GLU A 167 -2.22 13.89 -6.19
N ASP A 168 -1.47 14.97 -6.02
CA ASP A 168 -0.97 15.75 -7.16
C ASP A 168 0.10 15.00 -7.95
N LEU A 169 0.81 14.03 -7.29
CA LEU A 169 1.83 13.20 -7.93
C LEU A 169 1.25 12.05 -8.74
N VAL A 170 -0.05 11.80 -8.64
CA VAL A 170 -0.74 10.67 -9.28
C VAL A 170 -1.75 11.19 -10.30
N TYR A 171 -1.73 10.62 -11.50
CA TYR A 171 -2.67 10.95 -12.59
C TYR A 171 -3.72 9.85 -12.72
N ASP A 172 -4.99 10.26 -12.75
CA ASP A 172 -6.16 9.40 -12.93
C ASP A 172 -6.50 9.39 -14.44
N ILE A 173 -6.23 8.26 -15.10
CA ILE A 173 -6.43 8.08 -16.55
C ILE A 173 -7.90 8.28 -16.92
N ALA A 174 -8.80 7.63 -16.20
CA ALA A 174 -10.24 7.69 -16.49
C ALA A 174 -10.80 9.10 -16.30
N ALA A 175 -10.33 9.83 -15.29
CA ALA A 175 -10.73 11.22 -15.04
C ALA A 175 -9.93 12.24 -15.85
N ARG A 176 -8.84 11.86 -16.50
CA ARG A 176 -7.92 12.71 -17.29
C ARG A 176 -7.39 13.92 -16.52
N LYS A 177 -7.06 13.72 -15.25
CA LYS A 177 -6.52 14.76 -14.35
C LYS A 177 -5.73 14.15 -13.22
N ALA A 178 -5.08 14.99 -12.40
CA ALA A 178 -4.50 14.55 -11.14
C ALA A 178 -5.57 13.86 -10.26
N MET A 179 -5.15 12.92 -9.43
CA MET A 179 -6.01 12.26 -8.46
C MET A 179 -6.77 13.33 -7.65
N THR A 180 -8.06 13.11 -7.41
CA THR A 180 -8.87 14.06 -6.64
C THR A 180 -8.31 14.20 -5.23
N ARG A 181 -8.00 15.42 -4.81
CA ARG A 181 -7.52 15.71 -3.46
C ARG A 181 -8.55 15.31 -2.40
N GLY A 182 -8.08 14.83 -1.28
CA GLY A 182 -8.90 14.40 -0.15
C GLY A 182 -8.06 13.71 0.92
N GLU A 183 -8.70 13.11 1.88
CA GLU A 183 -8.04 12.34 2.92
C GLU A 183 -7.64 10.96 2.38
N TRP A 184 -6.56 10.40 2.89
CA TRP A 184 -6.19 8.99 2.82
C TRP A 184 -6.59 8.33 4.13
N ILE A 185 -6.59 7.01 4.18
CA ILE A 185 -6.97 6.28 5.39
C ILE A 185 -5.79 5.49 5.94
N TYR A 186 -5.37 5.81 7.15
CA TYR A 186 -4.45 4.98 7.90
C TYR A 186 -5.19 3.74 8.39
N SER A 187 -5.05 2.62 7.67
CA SER A 187 -5.65 1.32 8.01
C SER A 187 -4.77 0.51 8.96
N GLY A 188 -3.46 0.83 9.01
CA GLY A 188 -2.52 0.29 9.99
C GLY A 188 -2.03 -1.11 9.69
N SER A 189 -2.30 -1.68 8.50
CA SER A 189 -1.95 -3.05 8.14
C SER A 189 -2.55 -4.09 9.12
N ARG A 190 -2.00 -5.29 9.15
CA ARG A 190 -2.45 -6.37 10.05
C ARG A 190 -1.31 -7.28 10.48
N LEU A 191 -1.58 -8.02 11.55
CA LEU A 191 -0.77 -9.16 11.96
C LEU A 191 -1.41 -10.45 11.43
N PHE A 192 -0.61 -11.32 10.82
CA PHE A 192 -1.03 -12.65 10.41
C PHE A 192 0.06 -13.65 10.83
N ASP A 193 -0.31 -14.65 11.61
CA ASP A 193 0.61 -15.62 12.22
C ASP A 193 1.82 -14.97 12.92
N GLY A 194 1.59 -13.86 13.62
CA GLY A 194 2.64 -13.12 14.33
C GLY A 194 3.53 -12.26 13.42
N VAL A 195 3.29 -12.23 12.10
CA VAL A 195 4.02 -11.44 11.12
C VAL A 195 3.26 -10.14 10.83
N PHE A 196 3.92 -9.00 10.93
CA PHE A 196 3.39 -7.71 10.54
C PHE A 196 3.50 -7.53 9.02
N LEU A 197 2.36 -7.53 8.32
CA LEU A 197 2.34 -7.71 6.87
C LEU A 197 2.90 -6.51 6.10
N ALA A 198 2.67 -5.27 6.55
CA ALA A 198 3.30 -4.11 5.89
C ALA A 198 4.84 -4.20 5.90
N GLN A 199 5.42 -4.76 6.98
CA GLN A 199 6.86 -4.98 7.08
C GLN A 199 7.33 -6.11 6.16
N ARG A 200 6.57 -7.20 6.06
CA ARG A 200 6.88 -8.33 5.18
C ARG A 200 6.78 -7.95 3.70
N ASP A 201 5.69 -7.27 3.34
CA ASP A 201 5.35 -6.97 1.94
C ASP A 201 5.91 -5.61 1.49
N ARG A 202 6.53 -4.89 2.43
CA ARG A 202 7.16 -3.58 2.18
C ARG A 202 6.19 -2.51 1.68
N SER A 203 4.87 -2.68 1.91
CA SER A 203 3.79 -1.81 1.45
C SER A 203 3.50 -0.71 2.46
N ILE A 204 3.66 0.56 2.09
CA ILE A 204 3.49 1.70 2.99
C ILE A 204 2.24 2.50 2.64
N ILE A 205 2.19 3.09 1.44
CA ILE A 205 1.05 3.89 0.99
C ILE A 205 0.57 3.33 -0.34
N SER A 206 -0.64 2.77 -0.34
CA SER A 206 -1.21 2.12 -1.51
C SER A 206 -2.23 3.00 -2.22
N ILE A 207 -2.12 3.08 -3.56
CA ILE A 207 -3.07 3.74 -4.46
C ILE A 207 -4.23 2.80 -4.76
N ILE A 208 -3.95 1.52 -5.01
CA ILE A 208 -4.98 0.48 -5.12
C ILE A 208 -5.36 -0.03 -3.73
N ALA A 209 -6.39 -0.87 -3.63
CA ALA A 209 -6.77 -1.45 -2.35
C ALA A 209 -5.80 -2.55 -1.92
N ASP A 210 -5.04 -2.32 -0.86
CA ASP A 210 -4.10 -3.27 -0.26
C ASP A 210 -4.27 -3.31 1.26
N ILE A 211 -4.84 -4.44 1.77
CA ILE A 211 -5.09 -4.63 3.21
C ILE A 211 -3.80 -4.71 4.03
N ASP A 212 -2.69 -5.00 3.40
CA ASP A 212 -1.39 -5.19 4.04
C ASP A 212 -0.59 -3.89 4.09
N ALA A 213 -1.00 -2.84 3.33
CA ALA A 213 -0.41 -1.51 3.41
C ALA A 213 -0.83 -0.75 4.68
N LEU A 214 0.00 0.21 5.11
CA LEU A 214 -0.29 1.07 6.26
C LEU A 214 -1.37 2.10 5.97
N VAL A 215 -1.34 2.69 4.77
CA VAL A 215 -2.24 3.75 4.35
C VAL A 215 -2.84 3.40 2.99
N ASN A 216 -4.13 3.62 2.84
CA ASN A 216 -4.88 3.25 1.64
C ASN A 216 -5.62 4.44 1.03
N ASN A 217 -5.73 4.42 -0.30
CA ASN A 217 -6.55 5.33 -1.08
C ASN A 217 -8.05 4.97 -0.94
N PRO A 218 -8.91 5.86 -0.40
CA PRO A 218 -10.34 5.57 -0.27
C PRO A 218 -11.18 5.93 -1.51
N ARG A 219 -10.56 6.45 -2.57
CA ARG A 219 -11.26 7.00 -3.73
C ARG A 219 -11.82 5.89 -4.63
N PRO A 220 -12.79 6.20 -5.51
CA PRO A 220 -13.21 5.28 -6.58
C PRO A 220 -12.03 4.82 -7.45
N ARG A 221 -12.18 3.69 -8.10
CA ARG A 221 -11.16 3.05 -8.96
C ARG A 221 -9.91 2.54 -8.24
N ARG A 222 -9.95 2.42 -6.92
CA ARG A 222 -8.89 1.75 -6.15
C ARG A 222 -8.80 0.22 -6.41
N ASP A 223 -9.68 -0.31 -7.24
CA ASP A 223 -9.74 -1.68 -7.76
C ASP A 223 -9.12 -1.81 -9.16
N GLN A 224 -8.64 -0.71 -9.75
CA GLN A 224 -8.13 -0.65 -11.12
C GLN A 224 -6.63 -0.37 -11.09
N ASP A 225 -5.83 -1.39 -11.28
CA ASP A 225 -4.36 -1.34 -11.25
C ASP A 225 -3.76 -0.62 -12.48
N ASP A 226 -4.50 -0.55 -13.57
CA ASP A 226 -4.11 0.11 -14.83
C ASP A 226 -4.57 1.58 -14.95
N ASN A 227 -5.31 2.10 -13.96
CA ASN A 227 -5.88 3.46 -14.02
C ASN A 227 -4.92 4.57 -13.56
N TRP A 228 -3.84 4.24 -12.87
CA TRP A 228 -3.02 5.22 -12.18
C TRP A 228 -1.64 5.34 -12.80
N LEU A 229 -1.24 6.57 -13.14
CA LEU A 229 0.11 6.90 -13.63
C LEU A 229 0.76 7.94 -12.74
N VAL A 230 2.07 8.10 -12.86
CA VAL A 230 2.76 9.24 -12.26
C VAL A 230 2.37 10.51 -13.01
N ASN A 231 1.98 11.56 -12.25
CA ASN A 231 1.76 12.88 -12.83
C ASN A 231 3.10 13.61 -13.03
N THR A 232 3.71 13.41 -14.17
CA THR A 232 5.03 13.97 -14.52
C THR A 232 5.07 15.50 -14.62
N ASN A 233 3.91 16.18 -14.64
CA ASN A 233 3.84 17.65 -14.60
C ASN A 233 4.12 18.21 -13.20
N VAL A 234 4.02 17.38 -12.14
CA VAL A 234 4.17 17.79 -10.75
C VAL A 234 5.26 16.98 -10.05
N CYS A 235 5.33 15.68 -10.32
CA CYS A 235 6.32 14.79 -9.71
C CYS A 235 7.74 15.25 -10.10
N PRO A 236 8.66 15.40 -9.12
CA PRO A 236 10.03 15.77 -9.44
C PRO A 236 10.75 14.69 -10.25
N ALA A 237 11.91 15.04 -10.82
CA ALA A 237 12.68 14.15 -11.66
C ALA A 237 13.05 12.83 -10.95
N LEU A 238 13.29 11.77 -11.74
CA LEU A 238 13.74 10.48 -11.27
C LEU A 238 14.95 10.62 -10.33
N ALA A 239 14.98 9.82 -9.26
CA ALA A 239 16.01 9.81 -8.23
C ALA A 239 16.10 11.10 -7.38
N THR A 240 15.16 12.04 -7.52
CA THR A 240 15.11 13.22 -6.62
C THR A 240 14.79 12.78 -5.19
N PRO A 241 15.62 13.18 -4.20
CA PRO A 241 15.31 12.97 -2.80
C PRO A 241 14.09 13.82 -2.38
N VAL A 242 13.18 13.21 -1.65
CA VAL A 242 11.97 13.86 -1.12
C VAL A 242 11.77 13.52 0.34
N GLU A 243 10.98 14.31 1.04
CA GLU A 243 10.46 13.99 2.37
C GLU A 243 8.96 13.75 2.28
N VAL A 244 8.51 12.60 2.74
CA VAL A 244 7.09 12.24 2.83
C VAL A 244 6.62 12.50 4.24
N THR A 245 5.50 13.21 4.39
CA THR A 245 4.84 13.47 5.68
C THR A 245 3.42 12.93 5.67
N ILE A 246 3.09 12.10 6.66
CA ILE A 246 1.74 11.60 6.93
C ILE A 246 1.24 12.31 8.17
N GLN A 247 0.18 13.11 8.04
CA GLN A 247 -0.39 13.90 9.13
C GLN A 247 -1.80 13.42 9.45
N LEU A 248 -2.08 13.15 10.74
CA LEU A 248 -3.43 12.83 11.21
C LEU A 248 -4.35 14.04 11.07
N VAL A 249 -5.54 13.80 10.52
CA VAL A 249 -6.62 14.80 10.51
C VAL A 249 -7.28 14.80 11.89
N THR A 250 -7.05 15.87 12.64
CA THR A 250 -7.71 16.06 13.93
C THR A 250 -9.05 16.76 13.71
N ARG A 251 -10.15 16.01 13.84
CA ARG A 251 -11.48 16.62 13.89
C ARG A 251 -11.80 17.00 15.34
N PRO A 252 -12.40 18.17 15.61
CA PRO A 252 -12.97 18.45 16.93
C PRO A 252 -13.93 17.30 17.30
N LYS A 253 -13.84 16.78 18.52
CA LYS A 253 -14.85 15.83 19.01
C LYS A 253 -16.20 16.51 18.89
N GLU A 254 -17.10 15.93 18.11
CA GLU A 254 -18.50 16.33 18.09
C GLU A 254 -19.04 16.21 19.51
N VAL A 255 -19.31 17.34 20.13
CA VAL A 255 -19.90 17.41 21.47
C VAL A 255 -21.30 16.88 21.31
N ALA A 256 -21.58 15.69 21.82
CA ALA A 256 -22.92 15.13 21.84
C ALA A 256 -23.90 16.20 22.37
N PRO A 257 -25.03 16.44 21.69
CA PRO A 257 -26.01 17.41 22.15
C PRO A 257 -26.44 17.04 23.57
N ARG A 258 -26.34 18.01 24.48
CA ARG A 258 -26.83 17.81 25.86
C ARG A 258 -28.30 17.39 25.79
N PRO A 259 -28.72 16.34 26.53
CA PRO A 259 -30.13 16.01 26.62
C PRO A 259 -30.87 17.28 27.11
N ARG A 260 -31.94 17.65 26.42
CA ARG A 260 -32.79 18.75 26.86
C ARG A 260 -33.49 18.33 28.17
N PRO A 261 -33.62 19.25 29.13
CA PRO A 261 -34.28 18.99 30.40
C PRO A 261 -35.73 18.61 30.23
#